data_00d1267c304288dad82da9626ccfb687
#
_entry.id   00d1267c304288dad82da9626ccfb687
#
_cell.length_a   1.000
_cell.length_b   1.000
_cell.length_c   1.000
_cell.angle_alpha   90.00
_cell.angle_beta   90.00
_cell.angle_gamma   90.00
#
_symmetry.space_group_name_H-M   'P 1'
#
loop_
_entity.id
_entity.type
_entity.pdbx_description
1 polymer ?
#
loop_
_entity_poly.entity_id
_entity_poly.type
_entity_poly.pdbx_seq_one_letter_code
_entity_poly.pdbx_strand_id
1 'polypeptide(L)'
;MRGVWGGLAAACIIASVAAAEDLGVEGTPQDNIGRRFLFFAGADVWRTGAFAHAGVMWSPGGLDHEGFTVKVIGSGGDYRYQSGALGLEVTGRQIMASAMAGWRFKFDRLEVTAYAGPDFENFRLTPDDPGTRMRGRYFGARGGIDVWYEPSPGTMAQFNASGGTAGYDYSVRAAVGWRLLDRAFVGPEAQAFGCPGYEQIRVGAHLTGLKFGLFEWSFAGGWTEDSDHRSGAYGRLGLLTRY
;
A
#
# COMPACT_ATOMS: atom_id res chain seq x y z
N MET A 1 -15.84 9.33 -36.38
CA MET A 1 -14.52 8.71 -36.10
C MET A 1 -14.46 8.53 -34.60
N ARG A 2 -14.82 7.35 -34.08
CA ARG A 2 -14.70 7.00 -32.67
C ARG A 2 -13.33 6.38 -32.49
N GLY A 3 -12.42 7.06 -31.80
CA GLY A 3 -11.11 6.54 -31.46
C GLY A 3 -11.27 5.37 -30.50
N VAL A 4 -10.88 4.18 -30.94
CA VAL A 4 -10.74 3.00 -30.11
C VAL A 4 -9.49 3.20 -29.27
N TRP A 5 -9.65 3.65 -28.05
CA TRP A 5 -8.61 3.60 -27.03
C TRP A 5 -8.58 2.17 -26.51
N GLY A 6 -7.66 1.37 -27.04
CA GLY A 6 -7.37 0.04 -26.52
C GLY A 6 -6.85 0.16 -25.11
N GLY A 7 -7.59 -0.37 -24.16
CA GLY A 7 -7.27 -0.33 -22.73
C GLY A 7 -5.97 -1.04 -22.42
N LEU A 8 -5.01 -0.31 -21.89
CA LEU A 8 -3.79 -0.81 -21.27
C LEU A 8 -4.09 -1.08 -19.80
N ALA A 9 -4.32 -2.32 -19.45
CA ALA A 9 -4.44 -2.71 -18.06
C ALA A 9 -3.06 -3.12 -17.51
N ALA A 10 -2.34 -2.19 -16.93
CA ALA A 10 -1.19 -2.49 -16.10
C ALA A 10 -1.60 -2.26 -14.64
N ALA A 11 -1.60 -3.32 -13.83
CA ALA A 11 -1.94 -3.22 -12.42
C ALA A 11 -0.75 -2.62 -11.65
N CYS A 12 -0.84 -1.36 -11.29
CA CYS A 12 0.10 -0.70 -10.41
C CYS A 12 -0.40 -0.81 -8.98
N ILE A 13 0.25 -1.64 -8.18
CA ILE A 13 -0.12 -1.82 -6.78
C ILE A 13 0.96 -1.28 -5.89
N ILE A 14 0.55 -0.36 -5.03
CA ILE A 14 1.36 0.15 -3.96
C ILE A 14 0.78 -0.34 -2.65
N ALA A 15 1.58 -1.09 -1.92
CA ALA A 15 1.26 -1.49 -0.58
C ALA A 15 1.32 -0.29 0.36
N SER A 16 0.18 0.20 0.77
CA SER A 16 0.11 1.15 1.87
C SER A 16 0.16 0.36 3.19
N VAL A 17 1.21 0.58 3.93
CA VAL A 17 1.35 0.01 5.28
C VAL A 17 0.70 0.93 6.27
N ALA A 18 -0.29 0.42 6.98
CA ALA A 18 -0.83 1.07 8.15
C ALA A 18 0.21 0.97 9.28
N ALA A 19 0.81 2.09 9.65
CA ALA A 19 1.46 2.19 10.95
C ALA A 19 0.35 2.40 11.99
N ALA A 20 -0.10 1.34 12.65
CA ALA A 20 -0.92 1.47 13.83
C ALA A 20 0.01 1.68 15.03
N GLU A 21 -0.10 2.79 15.71
CA GLU A 21 0.62 3.03 16.96
C GLU A 21 -0.19 2.58 18.17
N ASP A 22 0.54 2.02 19.11
CA ASP A 22 0.08 1.69 20.44
C ASP A 22 0.12 2.95 21.30
N LEU A 23 -1.00 3.64 21.45
CA LEU A 23 -1.15 4.65 22.50
C LEU A 23 -1.59 3.95 23.79
N GLY A 24 -0.61 3.63 24.63
CA GLY A 24 -0.80 3.46 26.07
C GLY A 24 -1.18 2.08 26.58
N VAL A 25 -0.18 1.29 26.86
CA VAL A 25 -0.12 0.55 28.12
C VAL A 25 1.15 1.01 28.83
N GLU A 26 1.00 1.57 30.04
CA GLU A 26 2.12 1.89 30.91
C GLU A 26 2.98 0.62 31.10
N GLY A 27 4.02 0.50 30.29
CA GLY A 27 5.10 -0.46 30.45
C GLY A 27 6.10 0.12 31.44
N THR A 28 6.56 -0.72 32.33
CA THR A 28 7.61 -0.43 33.32
C THR A 28 8.79 0.33 32.74
N PRO A 29 9.48 1.20 33.51
CA PRO A 29 10.49 2.17 33.05
C PRO A 29 11.78 1.59 32.42
N GLN A 30 11.84 0.35 32.06
CA GLN A 30 13.05 -0.35 31.62
C GLN A 30 13.18 -0.58 30.10
N ASP A 31 12.18 -0.23 29.30
CA ASP A 31 12.17 -0.43 27.84
C ASP A 31 12.42 0.86 27.01
N ASN A 32 13.08 1.86 27.57
CA ASN A 32 13.35 3.15 26.91
C ASN A 32 14.48 3.14 25.87
N ILE A 33 14.83 1.99 25.30
CA ILE A 33 15.54 1.96 24.02
C ILE A 33 14.47 1.88 22.95
N GLY A 34 13.96 3.05 22.50
CA GLY A 34 12.85 3.16 21.57
C GLY A 34 13.02 2.25 20.35
N ARG A 35 11.98 1.51 20.04
CA ARG A 35 11.89 0.69 18.82
C ARG A 35 12.28 1.54 17.62
N ARG A 36 13.24 1.08 16.82
CA ARG A 36 13.77 1.83 15.69
C ARG A 36 13.43 1.24 14.34
N PHE A 37 13.00 -0.01 14.34
CA PHE A 37 12.68 -0.73 13.12
C PHE A 37 11.21 -1.17 13.13
N LEU A 38 10.52 -0.91 12.03
CA LEU A 38 9.22 -1.46 11.70
C LEU A 38 9.37 -2.37 10.48
N PHE A 39 9.17 -3.65 10.66
CA PHE A 39 9.08 -4.61 9.56
C PHE A 39 7.62 -4.82 9.18
N PHE A 40 7.35 -4.88 7.89
CA PHE A 40 6.00 -5.09 7.41
C PHE A 40 5.98 -5.96 6.16
N ALA A 41 4.89 -6.70 5.99
CA ALA A 41 4.61 -7.49 4.82
C ALA A 41 3.10 -7.54 4.56
N GLY A 42 2.71 -7.91 3.36
CA GLY A 42 1.31 -8.12 3.04
C GLY A 42 1.10 -8.76 1.70
N ALA A 43 -0.14 -9.13 1.48
CA ALA A 43 -0.62 -9.68 0.21
C ALA A 43 -1.97 -9.09 -0.13
N ASP A 44 -2.20 -8.97 -1.42
CA ASP A 44 -3.40 -8.38 -2.00
C ASP A 44 -3.85 -9.28 -3.16
N VAL A 45 -5.11 -9.68 -3.17
CA VAL A 45 -5.68 -10.54 -4.20
C VAL A 45 -7.00 -9.98 -4.70
N TRP A 46 -7.22 -10.05 -6.00
CA TRP A 46 -8.50 -9.71 -6.63
C TRP A 46 -8.68 -10.56 -7.89
N ARG A 47 -9.82 -10.41 -8.56
CA ARG A 47 -10.22 -11.26 -9.68
C ARG A 47 -9.14 -11.46 -10.75
N THR A 48 -8.36 -10.43 -11.05
CA THR A 48 -7.41 -10.43 -12.17
C THR A 48 -5.96 -10.32 -11.75
N GLY A 49 -5.64 -10.39 -10.45
CA GLY A 49 -4.26 -10.29 -10.01
C GLY A 49 -4.05 -10.64 -8.54
N ALA A 50 -2.79 -10.83 -8.21
CA ALA A 50 -2.32 -11.03 -6.85
C ALA A 50 -0.92 -10.42 -6.71
N PHE A 51 -0.70 -9.71 -5.60
CA PHE A 51 0.58 -9.09 -5.27
C PHE A 51 0.95 -9.38 -3.83
N ALA A 52 2.25 -9.42 -3.59
CA ALA A 52 2.82 -9.42 -2.25
C ALA A 52 3.83 -8.29 -2.12
N HIS A 53 4.02 -7.81 -0.91
CA HIS A 53 5.01 -6.80 -0.59
C HIS A 53 5.66 -7.09 0.75
N ALA A 54 6.88 -6.60 0.93
CA ALA A 54 7.55 -6.57 2.21
C ALA A 54 8.46 -5.35 2.28
N GLY A 55 8.74 -4.89 3.49
CA GLY A 55 9.61 -3.75 3.67
C GLY A 55 10.02 -3.54 5.11
N VAL A 56 10.86 -2.52 5.28
CA VAL A 56 11.34 -2.06 6.57
C VAL A 56 11.31 -0.53 6.61
N MET A 57 10.92 -0.01 7.76
CA MET A 57 11.11 1.40 8.09
C MET A 57 12.08 1.49 9.25
N TRP A 58 13.05 2.39 9.14
CA TRP A 58 14.03 2.69 10.16
C TRP A 58 13.94 4.15 10.57
N SER A 59 13.85 4.39 11.88
CA SER A 59 13.82 5.72 12.49
C SER A 59 14.91 5.79 13.56
N PRO A 60 16.02 6.48 13.32
CA PRO A 60 17.16 6.52 14.26
C PRO A 60 16.78 7.14 15.61
N GLY A 61 15.84 8.08 15.63
CA GLY A 61 15.30 8.68 16.86
C GLY A 61 14.25 7.85 17.58
N GLY A 62 13.85 6.69 17.01
CA GLY A 62 12.77 5.84 17.51
C GLY A 62 11.47 6.02 16.72
N LEU A 63 10.68 4.95 16.64
CA LEU A 63 9.38 4.96 15.96
C LEU A 63 8.33 5.81 16.69
N ASP A 64 8.53 6.01 17.98
CA ASP A 64 7.58 6.73 18.84
C ASP A 64 7.86 8.26 18.91
N HIS A 65 8.87 8.73 18.15
CA HIS A 65 9.29 10.14 18.16
C HIS A 65 9.18 10.76 16.78
N GLU A 66 9.01 12.08 16.75
CA GLU A 66 9.18 12.87 15.54
C GLU A 66 10.61 12.78 15.04
N GLY A 67 10.81 12.73 13.72
CA GLY A 67 12.15 12.76 13.17
C GLY A 67 12.32 12.06 11.83
N PHE A 68 13.58 11.94 11.46
CA PHE A 68 14.02 11.32 10.23
C PHE A 68 13.64 9.83 10.17
N THR A 69 13.23 9.37 9.00
CA THR A 69 12.91 7.98 8.74
C THR A 69 13.34 7.54 7.35
N VAL A 70 13.66 6.28 7.20
CA VAL A 70 13.95 5.63 5.91
C VAL A 70 13.02 4.45 5.73
N LYS A 71 12.36 4.37 4.60
CA LYS A 71 11.46 3.27 4.22
C LYS A 71 12.01 2.56 2.99
N VAL A 72 12.24 1.27 3.10
CA VAL A 72 12.60 0.40 1.97
C VAL A 72 11.47 -0.59 1.77
N ILE A 73 10.98 -0.72 0.54
CA ILE A 73 9.89 -1.61 0.19
C ILE A 73 10.17 -2.32 -1.12
N GLY A 74 9.85 -3.60 -1.18
CA GLY A 74 9.76 -4.38 -2.40
C GLY A 74 8.38 -4.96 -2.56
N SER A 75 7.88 -5.02 -3.78
CA SER A 75 6.63 -5.71 -4.10
C SER A 75 6.74 -6.45 -5.42
N GLY A 76 5.88 -7.44 -5.60
CA GLY A 76 5.79 -8.17 -6.86
C GLY A 76 4.52 -8.99 -6.93
N GLY A 77 4.10 -9.26 -8.17
CA GLY A 77 2.90 -10.04 -8.41
C GLY A 77 2.58 -10.19 -9.88
N ASP A 78 1.49 -10.88 -10.11
CA ASP A 78 0.97 -11.16 -11.44
C ASP A 78 -0.42 -10.53 -11.60
N TYR A 79 -0.71 -10.07 -12.82
CA TYR A 79 -2.01 -9.52 -13.20
C TYR A 79 -2.37 -9.94 -14.62
N ARG A 80 -3.65 -9.92 -14.96
CA ARG A 80 -4.16 -10.27 -16.28
C ARG A 80 -5.01 -9.16 -16.85
N TYR A 81 -4.83 -8.88 -18.13
CA TYR A 81 -5.61 -7.90 -18.86
C TYR A 81 -5.89 -8.35 -20.30
N GLN A 82 -6.89 -7.75 -20.92
CA GLN A 82 -7.21 -7.98 -22.31
C GLN A 82 -6.45 -6.98 -23.19
N SER A 83 -5.50 -7.47 -23.98
CA SER A 83 -4.79 -6.61 -24.92
C SER A 83 -5.68 -6.25 -26.10
N GLY A 84 -5.89 -4.95 -26.31
CA GLY A 84 -6.60 -4.46 -27.49
C GLY A 84 -5.79 -4.66 -28.79
N ALA A 85 -4.46 -4.66 -28.71
CA ALA A 85 -3.58 -4.83 -29.87
C ALA A 85 -3.49 -6.28 -30.32
N LEU A 86 -3.49 -7.24 -29.37
CA LEU A 86 -3.38 -8.66 -29.65
C LEU A 86 -4.75 -9.37 -29.74
N GLY A 87 -5.81 -8.76 -29.18
CA GLY A 87 -7.14 -9.36 -29.10
C GLY A 87 -7.24 -10.58 -28.17
N LEU A 88 -6.28 -10.73 -27.24
CA LEU A 88 -6.22 -11.86 -26.31
C LEU A 88 -5.80 -11.45 -24.89
N GLU A 89 -5.98 -12.34 -23.92
CA GLU A 89 -5.55 -12.12 -22.55
C GLU A 89 -4.01 -12.21 -22.43
N VAL A 90 -3.43 -11.21 -21.77
CA VAL A 90 -2.00 -11.13 -21.48
C VAL A 90 -1.81 -11.22 -19.97
N THR A 91 -0.85 -12.04 -19.54
CA THR A 91 -0.38 -12.06 -18.16
C THR A 91 0.82 -11.15 -18.01
N GLY A 92 0.71 -10.16 -17.13
CA GLY A 92 1.80 -9.29 -16.73
C GLY A 92 2.34 -9.70 -15.37
N ARG A 93 3.67 -9.69 -15.24
CA ARG A 93 4.39 -9.77 -13.96
C ARG A 93 5.09 -8.47 -13.70
N GLN A 94 4.88 -7.91 -12.52
CA GLN A 94 5.55 -6.68 -12.07
C GLN A 94 6.39 -6.95 -10.84
N ILE A 95 7.57 -6.34 -10.79
CA ILE A 95 8.42 -6.25 -9.59
C ILE A 95 8.74 -4.77 -9.41
N MET A 96 8.61 -4.28 -8.18
CA MET A 96 8.91 -2.92 -7.79
C MET A 96 9.83 -2.93 -6.56
N ALA A 97 10.74 -1.96 -6.47
CA ALA A 97 11.55 -1.70 -5.30
C ALA A 97 11.78 -0.20 -5.13
N SER A 98 11.59 0.30 -3.92
CA SER A 98 11.81 1.72 -3.60
C SER A 98 12.57 1.86 -2.28
N ALA A 99 13.44 2.88 -2.22
CA ALA A 99 14.13 3.28 -1.00
C ALA A 99 13.93 4.79 -0.80
N MET A 100 13.22 5.18 0.25
CA MET A 100 12.74 6.53 0.44
C MET A 100 13.19 7.07 1.79
N ALA A 101 13.72 8.28 1.80
CA ALA A 101 13.96 9.06 2.99
C ALA A 101 12.74 9.95 3.29
N GLY A 102 12.50 10.22 4.54
CA GLY A 102 11.33 10.99 4.95
C GLY A 102 11.45 11.59 6.33
N TRP A 103 10.38 12.24 6.73
CA TRP A 103 10.23 12.82 8.04
C TRP A 103 8.87 12.46 8.62
N ARG A 104 8.88 12.04 9.88
CA ARG A 104 7.70 11.75 10.67
C ARG A 104 7.42 12.95 11.58
N PHE A 105 6.20 13.47 11.47
CA PHE A 105 5.65 14.49 12.33
C PHE A 105 4.68 13.83 13.31
N LYS A 106 4.76 14.18 14.58
CA LYS A 106 3.86 13.69 15.64
C LYS A 106 3.18 14.85 16.35
N PHE A 107 1.86 14.82 16.37
CA PHE A 107 1.00 15.82 16.99
C PHE A 107 -0.01 15.09 17.88
N ASP A 108 0.29 14.89 19.15
CA ASP A 108 -0.60 14.21 20.10
C ASP A 108 -1.21 12.92 19.53
N ARG A 109 -2.34 13.03 18.82
CA ARG A 109 -3.11 11.92 18.24
C ARG A 109 -3.00 11.79 16.73
N LEU A 110 -2.16 12.60 16.11
CA LEU A 110 -1.94 12.60 14.66
C LEU A 110 -0.49 12.31 14.36
N GLU A 111 -0.26 11.29 13.55
CA GLU A 111 1.05 11.02 12.95
C GLU A 111 0.97 11.23 11.45
N VAL A 112 1.94 11.96 10.91
CA VAL A 112 2.10 12.18 9.47
C VAL A 112 3.53 11.86 9.08
N THR A 113 3.72 10.93 8.16
CA THR A 113 5.03 10.62 7.59
C THR A 113 5.03 10.97 6.11
N ALA A 114 5.90 11.88 5.69
CA ALA A 114 6.14 12.19 4.27
C ALA A 114 7.49 11.62 3.85
N TYR A 115 7.57 11.05 2.66
CA TYR A 115 8.80 10.41 2.16
C TYR A 115 8.95 10.52 0.64
N ALA A 116 10.20 10.50 0.16
CA ALA A 116 10.54 10.44 -1.24
C ALA A 116 11.89 9.75 -1.45
N GLY A 117 12.10 9.16 -2.64
CA GLY A 117 13.35 8.50 -2.98
C GLY A 117 13.32 7.79 -4.33
N PRO A 118 14.41 7.11 -4.67
CA PRO A 118 14.50 6.32 -5.91
C PRO A 118 13.51 5.16 -5.95
N ASP A 119 13.07 4.89 -7.18
CA ASP A 119 12.11 3.85 -7.50
C ASP A 119 12.57 3.05 -8.71
N PHE A 120 12.31 1.75 -8.67
CA PHE A 120 12.61 0.81 -9.73
C PHE A 120 11.40 -0.07 -9.99
N GLU A 121 11.04 -0.24 -11.27
CA GLU A 121 9.99 -1.15 -11.71
C GLU A 121 10.44 -2.00 -12.88
N ASN A 122 9.98 -3.24 -12.94
CA ASN A 122 10.22 -4.16 -14.03
C ASN A 122 8.95 -4.91 -14.40
N PHE A 123 8.56 -4.81 -15.65
CA PHE A 123 7.36 -5.44 -16.20
C PHE A 123 7.76 -6.51 -17.21
N ARG A 124 7.18 -7.71 -17.09
CA ARG A 124 7.30 -8.81 -18.04
C ARG A 124 5.91 -9.24 -18.47
N LEU A 125 5.70 -9.34 -19.76
CA LEU A 125 4.41 -9.71 -20.35
C LEU A 125 4.49 -11.04 -21.05
N THR A 126 3.44 -11.85 -20.96
CA THR A 126 3.31 -13.13 -21.63
C THR A 126 1.89 -13.30 -22.19
N PRO A 127 1.73 -13.33 -23.53
CA PRO A 127 2.73 -13.00 -24.55
C PRO A 127 3.19 -11.55 -24.48
N ASP A 128 4.32 -11.21 -25.14
CA ASP A 128 4.77 -9.80 -25.26
C ASP A 128 3.72 -8.96 -25.99
N ASP A 129 3.34 -7.83 -25.40
CA ASP A 129 2.34 -6.93 -25.95
C ASP A 129 3.00 -5.61 -26.42
N PRO A 130 3.24 -5.45 -27.71
CA PRO A 130 3.85 -4.23 -28.23
C PRO A 130 2.95 -3.00 -28.11
N GLY A 131 1.65 -3.18 -27.87
CA GLY A 131 0.68 -2.08 -27.70
C GLY A 131 0.78 -1.39 -26.35
N THR A 132 1.46 -1.98 -25.36
CA THR A 132 1.63 -1.38 -24.05
C THR A 132 2.98 -0.67 -23.87
N ARG A 133 2.96 0.44 -23.11
CA ARG A 133 4.19 1.12 -22.66
C ARG A 133 4.81 0.44 -21.43
N MET A 134 4.02 -0.31 -20.65
CA MET A 134 4.43 -0.91 -19.39
C MET A 134 5.14 -2.24 -19.63
N ARG A 135 6.36 -2.19 -20.15
CA ARG A 135 7.21 -3.36 -20.39
C ARG A 135 8.69 -3.04 -20.23
N GLY A 136 9.45 -3.98 -19.66
CA GLY A 136 10.88 -3.78 -19.38
C GLY A 136 11.11 -3.07 -18.04
N ARG A 137 12.24 -2.40 -17.94
CA ARG A 137 12.76 -1.81 -16.70
C ARG A 137 12.66 -0.30 -16.73
N TYR A 138 12.21 0.26 -15.61
CA TYR A 138 12.09 1.71 -15.42
C TYR A 138 12.76 2.10 -14.11
N PHE A 139 13.37 3.27 -14.12
CA PHE A 139 13.93 3.92 -12.95
C PHE A 139 13.29 5.30 -12.83
N GLY A 140 12.99 5.69 -11.62
CA GLY A 140 12.32 6.95 -11.34
C GLY A 140 12.46 7.37 -9.89
N ALA A 141 11.57 8.24 -9.48
CA ALA A 141 11.40 8.67 -8.10
C ALA A 141 9.98 8.34 -7.65
N ARG A 142 9.84 8.00 -6.37
CA ARG A 142 8.56 7.76 -5.69
C ARG A 142 8.46 8.67 -4.49
N GLY A 143 7.28 9.19 -4.24
CA GLY A 143 6.97 9.93 -3.03
C GLY A 143 5.64 9.49 -2.44
N GLY A 144 5.42 9.82 -1.19
CA GLY A 144 4.16 9.50 -0.54
C GLY A 144 4.00 10.12 0.83
N ILE A 145 2.81 9.95 1.36
CA ILE A 145 2.41 10.40 2.69
C ILE A 145 1.57 9.31 3.35
N ASP A 146 1.91 9.00 4.58
CA ASP A 146 1.14 8.12 5.47
C ASP A 146 0.62 8.97 6.63
N VAL A 147 -0.68 8.89 6.91
CA VAL A 147 -1.36 9.62 7.98
C VAL A 147 -2.10 8.61 8.85
N TRP A 148 -1.89 8.73 10.16
CA TRP A 148 -2.65 8.01 11.18
C TRP A 148 -3.21 9.01 12.18
N TYR A 149 -4.49 8.93 12.46
CA TYR A 149 -5.18 9.84 13.38
C TYR A 149 -6.15 9.09 14.28
N GLU A 150 -6.00 9.24 15.59
CA GLU A 150 -6.93 8.71 16.60
C GLU A 150 -7.66 9.85 17.31
N PRO A 151 -8.75 10.40 16.76
CA PRO A 151 -9.48 11.53 17.37
C PRO A 151 -10.00 11.19 18.76
N SER A 152 -10.24 9.91 19.04
CA SER A 152 -10.62 9.42 20.37
C SER A 152 -10.03 8.02 20.60
N PRO A 153 -9.96 7.51 21.86
CA PRO A 153 -9.47 6.17 22.13
C PRO A 153 -10.25 5.05 21.41
N GLY A 154 -11.47 5.34 20.97
CA GLY A 154 -12.34 4.38 20.31
C GLY A 154 -12.44 4.53 18.80
N THR A 155 -11.74 5.50 18.19
CA THR A 155 -11.86 5.77 16.74
C THR A 155 -10.52 6.01 16.11
N MET A 156 -10.38 5.60 14.84
CA MET A 156 -9.21 5.87 14.02
C MET A 156 -9.60 6.36 12.63
N ALA A 157 -8.73 7.16 12.03
CA ALA A 157 -8.74 7.48 10.61
C ALA A 157 -7.34 7.27 10.04
N GLN A 158 -7.27 6.72 8.86
CA GLN A 158 -6.03 6.46 8.15
C GLN A 158 -6.13 7.00 6.72
N PHE A 159 -5.06 7.62 6.28
CA PHE A 159 -4.91 8.04 4.88
C PHE A 159 -3.49 7.72 4.40
N ASN A 160 -3.39 7.13 3.22
CA ASN A 160 -2.13 6.86 2.57
C ASN A 160 -2.23 7.32 1.11
N ALA A 161 -1.23 8.03 0.64
CA ALA A 161 -1.11 8.37 -0.77
C ALA A 161 0.33 8.24 -1.21
N SER A 162 0.54 7.72 -2.41
CA SER A 162 1.88 7.64 -3.01
C SER A 162 1.79 7.66 -4.53
N GLY A 163 2.89 8.02 -5.16
CA GLY A 163 3.01 8.01 -6.60
C GLY A 163 4.46 7.89 -7.04
N GLY A 164 4.68 7.29 -8.21
CA GLY A 164 5.98 7.04 -8.81
C GLY A 164 6.08 7.58 -10.24
N THR A 165 7.29 7.94 -10.64
CA THR A 165 7.58 8.35 -12.02
C THR A 165 8.14 7.22 -12.88
N ALA A 166 8.56 6.11 -12.29
CA ALA A 166 9.02 4.93 -13.02
C ALA A 166 7.88 4.32 -13.86
N GLY A 167 6.75 4.02 -13.24
CA GLY A 167 5.54 3.52 -13.88
C GLY A 167 4.47 4.57 -14.11
N TYR A 168 4.66 5.83 -13.68
CA TYR A 168 3.63 6.87 -13.62
C TYR A 168 2.39 6.39 -12.88
N ASP A 169 2.62 5.68 -11.79
CA ASP A 169 1.59 5.07 -10.97
C ASP A 169 1.23 5.94 -9.76
N TYR A 170 0.04 5.70 -9.24
CA TYR A 170 -0.43 6.31 -8.00
C TYR A 170 -1.27 5.32 -7.19
N SER A 171 -1.33 5.56 -5.89
CA SER A 171 -2.28 4.89 -4.99
C SER A 171 -2.73 5.85 -3.90
N VAL A 172 -4.02 5.81 -3.60
CA VAL A 172 -4.63 6.54 -2.49
C VAL A 172 -5.53 5.58 -1.74
N ARG A 173 -5.43 5.56 -0.41
CA ARG A 173 -6.29 4.78 0.47
C ARG A 173 -6.75 5.64 1.63
N ALA A 174 -8.04 5.54 1.97
CA ALA A 174 -8.62 6.12 3.17
C ALA A 174 -9.39 5.04 3.92
N ALA A 175 -9.31 5.05 5.25
CA ALA A 175 -10.05 4.15 6.12
C ALA A 175 -10.44 4.87 7.40
N VAL A 176 -11.58 4.53 7.94
CA VAL A 176 -12.01 4.96 9.27
C VAL A 176 -12.47 3.73 10.04
N GLY A 177 -12.24 3.70 11.36
CA GLY A 177 -12.54 2.51 12.15
C GLY A 177 -12.96 2.86 13.58
N TRP A 178 -13.70 1.94 14.15
CA TRP A 178 -14.11 1.94 15.56
C TRP A 178 -13.44 0.78 16.26
N ARG A 179 -13.02 1.00 17.49
CA ARG A 179 -12.34 -0.01 18.31
C ARG A 179 -13.28 -1.17 18.62
N LEU A 180 -12.85 -2.37 18.27
CA LEU A 180 -13.56 -3.61 18.51
C LEU A 180 -12.87 -4.38 19.62
N LEU A 181 -13.60 -4.66 20.72
CA LEU A 181 -13.14 -5.46 21.86
C LEU A 181 -11.77 -5.01 22.42
N ASP A 182 -11.46 -3.72 22.38
CA ASP A 182 -10.19 -3.12 22.78
C ASP A 182 -8.93 -3.74 22.13
N ARG A 183 -9.09 -4.43 21.00
CA ARG A 183 -8.01 -5.18 20.35
C ARG A 183 -7.68 -4.76 18.94
N ALA A 184 -8.64 -4.21 18.19
CA ALA A 184 -8.48 -3.85 16.80
C ALA A 184 -9.46 -2.77 16.42
N PHE A 185 -9.25 -2.13 15.27
CA PHE A 185 -10.19 -1.21 14.65
C PHE A 185 -10.88 -1.89 13.46
N VAL A 186 -12.19 -1.74 13.36
CA VAL A 186 -13.00 -2.23 12.26
C VAL A 186 -13.81 -1.10 11.64
N GLY A 187 -13.90 -1.04 10.33
CA GLY A 187 -14.68 -0.02 9.66
C GLY A 187 -14.56 -0.05 8.14
N PRO A 188 -15.16 0.94 7.45
CA PRO A 188 -15.08 1.05 6.01
C PRO A 188 -13.71 1.54 5.55
N GLU A 189 -13.34 1.12 4.32
CA GLU A 189 -12.21 1.65 3.59
C GLU A 189 -12.55 1.87 2.12
N ALA A 190 -11.85 2.83 1.51
CA ALA A 190 -11.84 3.05 0.08
C ALA A 190 -10.39 3.18 -0.41
N GLN A 191 -10.14 2.69 -1.61
CA GLN A 191 -8.85 2.78 -2.25
C GLN A 191 -9.02 3.06 -3.74
N ALA A 192 -8.15 3.91 -4.29
CA ALA A 192 -8.00 4.11 -5.72
C ALA A 192 -6.52 3.99 -6.07
N PHE A 193 -6.21 3.33 -7.16
CA PHE A 193 -4.86 3.24 -7.67
C PHE A 193 -4.88 3.06 -9.20
N GLY A 194 -3.80 3.46 -9.82
CA GLY A 194 -3.70 3.37 -11.26
C GLY A 194 -2.34 3.73 -11.81
N CYS A 195 -2.22 3.54 -13.12
CA CYS A 195 -1.11 3.91 -13.95
C CYS A 195 -1.63 4.25 -15.36
N PRO A 196 -0.81 4.72 -16.30
CA PRO A 196 -1.29 5.07 -17.63
C PRO A 196 -2.08 3.96 -18.32
N GLY A 197 -3.39 4.19 -18.52
CA GLY A 197 -4.31 3.26 -19.16
C GLY A 197 -4.98 2.23 -18.25
N TYR A 198 -4.75 2.29 -16.95
CA TYR A 198 -5.44 1.44 -15.97
C TYR A 198 -5.74 2.19 -14.67
N GLU A 199 -6.97 2.09 -14.22
CA GLU A 199 -7.40 2.58 -12.92
C GLU A 199 -8.27 1.52 -12.23
N GLN A 200 -8.19 1.47 -10.92
CA GLN A 200 -9.01 0.59 -10.10
C GLN A 200 -9.49 1.32 -8.85
N ILE A 201 -10.77 1.17 -8.55
CA ILE A 201 -11.39 1.65 -7.33
C ILE A 201 -11.85 0.45 -6.50
N ARG A 202 -11.68 0.53 -5.19
CA ARG A 202 -12.07 -0.47 -4.22
C ARG A 202 -12.85 0.18 -3.09
N VAL A 203 -13.89 -0.50 -2.65
CA VAL A 203 -14.64 -0.15 -1.43
C VAL A 203 -14.87 -1.41 -0.62
N GLY A 204 -14.74 -1.30 0.69
CA GLY A 204 -14.87 -2.48 1.55
C GLY A 204 -14.79 -2.15 3.02
N ALA A 205 -14.44 -3.17 3.79
CA ALA A 205 -14.22 -3.05 5.22
C ALA A 205 -12.83 -3.57 5.58
N HIS A 206 -12.29 -3.04 6.67
CA HIS A 206 -11.01 -3.45 7.23
C HIS A 206 -11.13 -3.84 8.71
N LEU A 207 -10.21 -4.68 9.15
CA LEU A 207 -9.86 -4.95 10.53
C LEU A 207 -8.37 -4.65 10.67
N THR A 208 -7.98 -3.70 11.51
CA THR A 208 -6.59 -3.21 11.61
C THR A 208 -6.17 -3.18 13.07
N GLY A 209 -4.90 -3.47 13.35
CA GLY A 209 -4.34 -3.40 14.70
C GLY A 209 -4.58 -4.64 15.56
N LEU A 210 -4.93 -5.78 14.96
CA LEU A 210 -5.13 -7.02 15.73
C LEU A 210 -3.79 -7.60 16.17
N LYS A 211 -3.44 -7.41 17.43
CA LYS A 211 -2.18 -7.90 18.01
C LYS A 211 -2.26 -9.38 18.37
N PHE A 212 -1.31 -10.15 17.87
CA PHE A 212 -1.11 -11.54 18.25
C PHE A 212 0.40 -11.82 18.38
N GLY A 213 0.85 -12.00 19.61
CA GLY A 213 2.26 -12.10 19.96
C GLY A 213 3.02 -10.79 19.62
N LEU A 214 4.11 -10.89 18.89
CA LEU A 214 4.92 -9.77 18.44
C LEU A 214 4.39 -9.12 17.15
N PHE A 215 3.33 -9.66 16.58
CA PHE A 215 2.81 -9.26 15.29
C PHE A 215 1.48 -8.52 15.44
N GLU A 216 1.32 -7.53 14.57
CA GLU A 216 0.06 -6.84 14.36
C GLU A 216 -0.47 -7.19 12.97
N TRP A 217 -1.70 -7.70 12.94
CA TRP A 217 -2.37 -8.16 11.75
C TRP A 217 -3.41 -7.15 11.28
N SER A 218 -3.54 -7.05 9.97
CA SER A 218 -4.62 -6.31 9.33
C SER A 218 -5.22 -7.13 8.19
N PHE A 219 -6.53 -7.04 8.06
CA PHE A 219 -7.31 -7.69 7.02
C PHE A 219 -8.20 -6.66 6.36
N ALA A 220 -8.47 -6.81 5.08
CA ALA A 220 -9.49 -6.03 4.41
C ALA A 220 -10.11 -6.86 3.30
N GLY A 221 -11.33 -6.51 2.95
CA GLY A 221 -12.03 -7.14 1.84
C GLY A 221 -13.26 -6.35 1.44
N GLY A 222 -13.67 -6.55 0.20
CA GLY A 222 -14.77 -5.81 -0.36
C GLY A 222 -14.90 -6.03 -1.86
N TRP A 223 -15.33 -4.99 -2.54
CA TRP A 223 -15.59 -4.99 -3.96
C TRP A 223 -14.66 -4.04 -4.70
N THR A 224 -14.25 -4.43 -5.90
CA THR A 224 -13.38 -3.66 -6.78
C THR A 224 -14.01 -3.54 -8.17
N GLU A 225 -13.73 -2.41 -8.81
CA GLU A 225 -14.05 -2.15 -10.22
C GLU A 225 -12.86 -1.49 -10.88
N ASP A 226 -12.54 -1.90 -12.11
CA ASP A 226 -11.43 -1.35 -12.89
C ASP A 226 -11.91 -0.58 -14.14
N SER A 227 -10.99 0.13 -14.79
CA SER A 227 -11.25 0.92 -16.00
C SER A 227 -11.72 0.08 -17.20
N ASP A 228 -11.52 -1.25 -17.16
CA ASP A 228 -12.06 -2.18 -18.17
C ASP A 228 -13.47 -2.68 -17.80
N HIS A 229 -14.14 -2.03 -16.83
CA HIS A 229 -15.47 -2.42 -16.30
C HIS A 229 -15.51 -3.85 -15.74
N ARG A 230 -14.37 -4.37 -15.29
CA ARG A 230 -14.33 -5.66 -14.60
C ARG A 230 -14.47 -5.44 -13.11
N SER A 231 -15.44 -6.09 -12.54
CA SER A 231 -15.73 -6.00 -11.11
C SER A 231 -15.58 -7.37 -10.44
N GLY A 232 -15.34 -7.36 -9.12
CA GLY A 232 -15.21 -8.58 -8.34
C GLY A 232 -14.81 -8.34 -6.89
N ALA A 233 -14.68 -9.40 -6.11
CA ALA A 233 -14.19 -9.30 -4.76
C ALA A 233 -12.67 -9.05 -4.74
N TYR A 234 -12.20 -8.36 -3.70
CA TYR A 234 -10.80 -8.29 -3.32
C TYR A 234 -10.60 -8.70 -1.87
N GLY A 235 -9.38 -9.14 -1.56
CA GLY A 235 -8.92 -9.41 -0.20
C GLY A 235 -7.52 -8.90 0.01
N ARG A 236 -7.23 -8.39 1.20
CA ARG A 236 -5.90 -7.92 1.61
C ARG A 236 -5.55 -8.45 2.99
N LEU A 237 -4.31 -8.85 3.14
CA LEU A 237 -3.68 -9.24 4.40
C LEU A 237 -2.46 -8.35 4.64
N GLY A 238 -2.31 -7.85 5.85
CA GLY A 238 -1.11 -7.14 6.29
C GLY A 238 -0.59 -7.69 7.61
N LEU A 239 0.71 -7.58 7.78
CA LEU A 239 1.45 -7.98 8.96
C LEU A 239 2.52 -6.95 9.25
N LEU A 240 2.68 -6.55 10.51
CA LEU A 240 3.80 -5.73 10.94
C LEU A 240 4.34 -6.16 12.30
N THR A 241 5.59 -5.78 12.57
CA THR A 241 6.23 -5.95 13.87
C THR A 241 7.28 -4.86 14.10
N ARG A 242 7.49 -4.47 15.35
CA ARG A 242 8.37 -3.37 15.75
C ARG A 242 9.50 -3.87 16.65
N TYR A 243 10.73 -3.38 16.39
CA TYR A 243 11.95 -3.66 17.16
C TYR A 243 12.72 -2.37 17.47
#